data_693c464e93e54f0a39f2db0994fbe1f6
#
_entry.id   693c464e93e54f0a39f2db0994fbe1f6
#
_cell.length_a   1.000
_cell.length_b   1.000
_cell.length_c   1.000
_cell.angle_alpha   90.00
_cell.angle_beta   90.00
_cell.angle_gamma   90.00
#
_symmetry.space_group_name_H-M   'P 1'
#
loop_
_entity.id
_entity.type
_entity.pdbx_description
1 polymer ?
#
loop_
_entity_poly.entity_id
_entity_poly.type
_entity_poly.pdbx_seq_one_letter_code
_entity_poly.pdbx_strand_id
1 'polypeptide(L)'
;IELIGGIEPARTYILDALHAGKHVVTANKDLIAVHGKELLDAASASHVDFLFEAAVAGGIPIIRPLKQCLAGNHMTEVMGIVNGTTNFILTKMSQDNMEFQDALALATKLGYAEADPTADIDGLDAGRKVAILASVAFNSRVVFDDVYIEGITKISAKDIRYAKEMGCAIKLLGVARNTKSGIEAYVC
;
A
#
# COMPACT_ATOMS: atom_id res chain seq x y z
N ILE A 1 -1.47 7.23 20.18
CA ILE A 1 -1.10 7.39 18.76
C ILE A 1 0.28 6.80 18.58
N GLU A 2 0.45 5.89 17.61
CA GLU A 2 1.73 5.26 17.28
C GLU A 2 2.20 5.78 15.90
N LEU A 3 3.42 6.31 15.83
CA LEU A 3 4.10 6.83 14.65
C LEU A 3 5.60 6.46 14.67
N ILE A 4 5.96 5.41 15.42
CA ILE A 4 7.36 4.96 15.54
C ILE A 4 7.82 4.29 14.25
N GLY A 5 6.94 3.48 13.66
CA GLY A 5 7.24 2.67 12.48
C GLY A 5 7.97 1.37 12.80
N GLY A 6 8.15 0.53 11.77
CA GLY A 6 8.72 -0.82 11.93
C GLY A 6 7.78 -1.78 12.66
N ILE A 7 8.26 -2.99 12.96
CA ILE A 7 7.47 -4.02 13.63
C ILE A 7 7.61 -3.90 15.15
N GLU A 8 8.83 -3.99 15.65
CA GLU A 8 9.10 -3.84 17.09
C GLU A 8 9.91 -2.55 17.34
N PRO A 9 9.66 -1.83 18.42
CA PRO A 9 8.76 -2.12 19.55
C PRO A 9 7.30 -1.69 19.35
N ALA A 10 6.93 -1.18 18.16
CA ALA A 10 5.58 -0.64 17.89
C ALA A 10 4.47 -1.68 18.19
N ARG A 11 4.67 -2.94 17.78
CA ARG A 11 3.72 -4.04 18.03
C ARG A 11 3.48 -4.22 19.53
N THR A 12 4.57 -4.35 20.32
CA THR A 12 4.48 -4.51 21.78
C THR A 12 3.70 -3.34 22.41
N TYR A 13 4.03 -2.10 22.08
CA TYR A 13 3.36 -0.93 22.67
C TYR A 13 1.88 -0.82 22.27
N ILE A 14 1.52 -1.19 21.05
CA ILE A 14 0.12 -1.20 20.63
C ILE A 14 -0.66 -2.28 21.40
N LEU A 15 -0.13 -3.50 21.50
CA LEU A 15 -0.77 -4.60 22.24
C LEU A 15 -0.96 -4.22 23.72
N ASP A 16 0.06 -3.67 24.38
CA ASP A 16 -0.03 -3.20 25.76
C ASP A 16 -1.12 -2.14 25.94
N ALA A 17 -1.20 -1.18 25.01
CA ALA A 17 -2.22 -0.15 25.04
C ALA A 17 -3.65 -0.73 24.86
N LEU A 18 -3.82 -1.64 23.89
CA LEU A 18 -5.11 -2.29 23.63
C LEU A 18 -5.56 -3.13 24.85
N HIS A 19 -4.67 -3.95 25.42
CA HIS A 19 -4.94 -4.74 26.61
C HIS A 19 -5.23 -3.88 27.85
N ALA A 20 -4.68 -2.66 27.91
CA ALA A 20 -4.99 -1.69 28.94
C ALA A 20 -6.31 -0.91 28.68
N GLY A 21 -7.13 -1.34 27.71
CA GLY A 21 -8.42 -0.72 27.40
C GLY A 21 -8.33 0.65 26.72
N LYS A 22 -7.23 0.92 26.00
CA LYS A 22 -7.01 2.20 25.32
C LYS A 22 -7.26 2.07 23.83
N HIS A 23 -7.95 3.04 23.23
CA HIS A 23 -8.05 3.18 21.79
C HIS A 23 -6.68 3.51 21.18
N VAL A 24 -6.36 2.93 20.03
CA VAL A 24 -5.08 3.14 19.36
C VAL A 24 -5.31 3.64 17.92
N VAL A 25 -4.49 4.62 17.51
CA VAL A 25 -4.40 5.11 16.13
C VAL A 25 -2.97 4.93 15.64
N THR A 26 -2.78 4.33 14.47
CA THR A 26 -1.45 4.13 13.87
C THR A 26 -1.45 4.44 12.38
N ALA A 27 -0.27 4.83 11.86
CA ALA A 27 0.01 4.93 10.42
C ALA A 27 0.95 3.81 9.92
N ASN A 28 1.27 2.84 10.77
CA ASN A 28 2.30 1.83 10.55
C ASN A 28 1.82 0.69 9.63
N LYS A 29 1.93 0.91 8.33
CA LYS A 29 1.51 -0.07 7.32
C LYS A 29 2.26 -1.40 7.41
N ASP A 30 3.56 -1.35 7.78
CA ASP A 30 4.39 -2.57 7.86
C ASP A 30 3.84 -3.51 8.93
N LEU A 31 3.53 -2.97 10.08
CA LEU A 31 2.96 -3.72 11.19
C LEU A 31 1.57 -4.27 10.87
N ILE A 32 0.71 -3.48 10.21
CA ILE A 32 -0.65 -3.91 9.87
C ILE A 32 -0.62 -4.98 8.79
N ALA A 33 0.25 -4.87 7.78
CA ALA A 33 0.37 -5.85 6.71
C ALA A 33 0.81 -7.24 7.20
N VAL A 34 1.53 -7.30 8.31
CA VAL A 34 2.05 -8.55 8.90
C VAL A 34 1.21 -9.03 10.07
N HIS A 35 0.90 -8.15 11.02
CA HIS A 35 0.26 -8.46 12.31
C HIS A 35 -1.15 -7.88 12.47
N GLY A 36 -1.76 -7.35 11.41
CA GLY A 36 -3.06 -6.66 11.48
C GLY A 36 -4.15 -7.48 12.18
N LYS A 37 -4.23 -8.80 11.90
CA LYS A 37 -5.22 -9.68 12.55
C LYS A 37 -5.03 -9.72 14.07
N GLU A 38 -3.81 -9.93 14.55
CA GLU A 38 -3.50 -9.99 15.98
C GLU A 38 -3.94 -8.72 16.71
N LEU A 39 -3.64 -7.55 16.11
CA LEU A 39 -3.98 -6.25 16.67
C LEU A 39 -5.49 -6.00 16.67
N LEU A 40 -6.19 -6.39 15.60
CA LEU A 40 -7.65 -6.29 15.53
C LEU A 40 -8.33 -7.23 16.52
N ASP A 41 -7.84 -8.46 16.69
CA ASP A 41 -8.35 -9.42 17.67
C ASP A 41 -8.16 -8.88 19.10
N ALA A 42 -6.98 -8.31 19.42
CA ALA A 42 -6.70 -7.69 20.73
C ALA A 42 -7.61 -6.49 21.01
N ALA A 43 -7.83 -5.63 20.00
CA ALA A 43 -8.75 -4.49 20.12
C ALA A 43 -10.19 -4.95 20.37
N SER A 44 -10.64 -5.95 19.61
CA SER A 44 -11.98 -6.55 19.76
C SER A 44 -12.19 -7.17 21.15
N ALA A 45 -11.21 -7.97 21.62
CA ALA A 45 -11.26 -8.58 22.94
C ALA A 45 -11.30 -7.58 24.09
N SER A 46 -10.65 -6.42 23.91
CA SER A 46 -10.62 -5.33 24.90
C SER A 46 -11.74 -4.31 24.71
N HIS A 47 -12.64 -4.47 23.73
CA HIS A 47 -13.72 -3.55 23.38
C HIS A 47 -13.26 -2.11 23.12
N VAL A 48 -12.13 -1.95 22.43
CA VAL A 48 -11.54 -0.66 22.04
C VAL A 48 -11.34 -0.56 20.53
N ASP A 49 -11.19 0.68 20.04
CA ASP A 49 -10.94 0.93 18.63
C ASP A 49 -9.46 0.83 18.31
N PHE A 50 -9.16 0.20 17.15
CA PHE A 50 -7.87 0.22 16.51
C PHE A 50 -8.03 0.83 15.11
N LEU A 51 -7.50 2.04 14.92
CA LEU A 51 -7.68 2.87 13.73
C LEU A 51 -6.36 3.04 12.99
N PHE A 52 -6.38 2.84 11.67
CA PHE A 52 -5.17 2.86 10.83
C PHE A 52 -5.39 3.49 9.45
N GLU A 53 -6.23 4.53 9.38
CA GLU A 53 -6.53 5.22 8.10
C GLU A 53 -5.27 5.65 7.36
N ALA A 54 -4.30 6.25 8.07
CA ALA A 54 -3.06 6.76 7.48
C ALA A 54 -2.06 5.67 7.06
N ALA A 55 -2.33 4.39 7.31
CA ALA A 55 -1.49 3.30 6.82
C ALA A 55 -1.55 3.15 5.29
N VAL A 56 -2.64 3.59 4.65
CA VAL A 56 -2.80 3.57 3.19
C VAL A 56 -3.31 4.92 2.71
N ALA A 57 -2.79 5.38 1.57
CA ALA A 57 -3.20 6.61 0.86
C ALA A 57 -2.96 7.93 1.63
N GLY A 58 -2.22 7.91 2.74
CA GLY A 58 -1.85 9.11 3.49
C GLY A 58 -3.07 9.92 3.94
N GLY A 59 -3.22 11.15 3.44
CA GLY A 59 -4.35 12.02 3.76
C GLY A 59 -5.64 11.74 2.97
N ILE A 60 -5.63 10.79 2.03
CA ILE A 60 -6.83 10.41 1.26
C ILE A 60 -7.56 9.28 1.99
N PRO A 61 -8.81 9.49 2.46
CA PRO A 61 -9.53 8.46 3.19
C PRO A 61 -9.92 7.30 2.27
N ILE A 62 -9.58 6.07 2.66
CA ILE A 62 -9.94 4.84 1.94
C ILE A 62 -10.37 3.71 2.88
N ILE A 63 -9.69 3.52 4.01
CA ILE A 63 -9.99 2.44 4.96
C ILE A 63 -11.39 2.64 5.57
N ARG A 64 -11.68 3.84 6.06
CA ARG A 64 -12.99 4.16 6.63
C ARG A 64 -14.12 4.08 5.59
N PRO A 65 -14.00 4.63 4.37
CA PRO A 65 -14.99 4.41 3.31
C PRO A 65 -15.26 2.94 3.03
N LEU A 66 -14.25 2.09 2.90
CA LEU A 66 -14.41 0.65 2.70
C LEU A 66 -15.15 -0.02 3.86
N LYS A 67 -14.76 0.29 5.11
CA LYS A 67 -15.33 -0.34 6.32
C LYS A 67 -16.72 0.16 6.70
N GLN A 68 -17.07 1.40 6.40
CA GLN A 68 -18.30 2.04 6.86
C GLN A 68 -19.24 2.39 5.72
N CYS A 69 -18.79 3.21 4.75
CA CYS A 69 -19.68 3.72 3.71
C CYS A 69 -20.09 2.62 2.71
N LEU A 70 -19.18 1.69 2.43
CA LEU A 70 -19.37 0.60 1.47
C LEU A 70 -19.62 -0.76 2.12
N ALA A 71 -19.82 -0.81 3.45
CA ALA A 71 -19.98 -2.06 4.19
C ALA A 71 -21.16 -2.94 3.71
N GLY A 72 -22.21 -2.32 3.14
CA GLY A 72 -23.36 -3.04 2.57
C GLY A 72 -23.16 -3.50 1.12
N ASN A 73 -22.02 -3.21 0.51
CA ASN A 73 -21.73 -3.56 -0.89
C ASN A 73 -20.88 -4.83 -0.98
N HIS A 74 -21.03 -5.56 -2.07
CA HIS A 74 -20.14 -6.66 -2.42
C HIS A 74 -18.98 -6.11 -3.26
N MET A 75 -17.83 -5.95 -2.62
CA MET A 75 -16.62 -5.46 -3.28
C MET A 75 -16.02 -6.56 -4.15
N THR A 76 -15.83 -6.29 -5.42
CA THR A 76 -15.25 -7.23 -6.38
C THR A 76 -13.80 -6.92 -6.71
N GLU A 77 -13.43 -5.64 -6.70
CA GLU A 77 -12.08 -5.19 -7.03
C GLU A 77 -11.74 -3.89 -6.29
N VAL A 78 -10.47 -3.77 -5.90
CA VAL A 78 -9.82 -2.53 -5.49
C VAL A 78 -8.57 -2.36 -6.34
N MET A 79 -8.46 -1.25 -7.07
CA MET A 79 -7.31 -0.98 -7.92
C MET A 79 -6.92 0.49 -7.83
N GLY A 80 -5.61 0.76 -7.83
CA GLY A 80 -5.13 2.14 -7.85
C GLY A 80 -3.63 2.29 -7.84
N ILE A 81 -3.20 3.54 -8.01
CA ILE A 81 -1.81 3.97 -7.83
C ILE A 81 -1.63 4.28 -6.33
N VAL A 82 -0.90 3.44 -5.63
CA VAL A 82 -0.74 3.54 -4.16
C VAL A 82 0.67 3.97 -3.72
N ASN A 83 1.55 4.28 -4.67
CA ASN A 83 2.91 4.77 -4.41
C ASN A 83 3.20 6.04 -5.22
N GLY A 84 3.53 7.14 -4.52
CA GLY A 84 3.79 8.45 -5.11
C GLY A 84 5.12 8.52 -5.85
N THR A 85 6.17 7.92 -5.30
CA THR A 85 7.53 7.93 -5.85
C THR A 85 7.58 7.29 -7.23
N THR A 86 7.05 6.08 -7.36
CA THR A 86 6.99 5.38 -8.65
C THR A 86 6.11 6.08 -9.66
N ASN A 87 4.99 6.68 -9.22
CA ASN A 87 4.15 7.46 -10.11
C ASN A 87 4.87 8.72 -10.62
N PHE A 88 5.67 9.39 -9.78
CA PHE A 88 6.51 10.51 -10.19
C PHE A 88 7.54 10.07 -11.25
N ILE A 89 8.29 8.99 -10.98
CA ILE A 89 9.33 8.46 -11.88
C ILE A 89 8.73 8.12 -13.25
N LEU A 90 7.68 7.29 -13.30
CA LEU A 90 7.04 6.88 -14.55
C LEU A 90 6.42 8.07 -15.31
N THR A 91 5.94 9.08 -14.58
CA THR A 91 5.42 10.31 -15.19
C THR A 91 6.55 11.10 -15.85
N LYS A 92 7.72 11.25 -15.21
CA LYS A 92 8.88 11.92 -15.79
C LYS A 92 9.43 11.16 -17.01
N MET A 93 9.51 9.85 -16.95
CA MET A 93 9.88 9.03 -18.12
C MET A 93 8.91 9.26 -19.28
N SER A 94 7.60 9.37 -19.02
CA SER A 94 6.59 9.56 -20.06
C SER A 94 6.50 10.97 -20.62
N GLN A 95 6.57 12.00 -19.77
CA GLN A 95 6.37 13.40 -20.18
C GLN A 95 7.66 14.03 -20.70
N ASP A 96 8.77 13.77 -20.02
CA ASP A 96 10.06 14.43 -20.29
C ASP A 96 11.02 13.51 -21.08
N ASN A 97 10.56 12.30 -21.47
CA ASN A 97 11.35 11.27 -22.16
C ASN A 97 12.65 10.89 -21.41
N MET A 98 12.61 10.92 -20.09
CA MET A 98 13.77 10.61 -19.26
C MET A 98 14.00 9.09 -19.21
N GLU A 99 15.26 8.69 -19.10
CA GLU A 99 15.61 7.32 -18.72
C GLU A 99 15.29 7.08 -17.23
N PHE A 100 15.09 5.83 -16.86
CA PHE A 100 14.72 5.46 -15.49
C PHE A 100 15.68 6.03 -14.43
N GLN A 101 16.99 5.91 -14.65
CA GLN A 101 18.01 6.37 -13.70
C GLN A 101 17.99 7.90 -13.51
N ASP A 102 17.76 8.65 -14.59
CA ASP A 102 17.67 10.11 -14.52
C ASP A 102 16.40 10.56 -13.79
N ALA A 103 15.27 9.88 -14.04
CA ALA A 103 14.02 10.17 -13.36
C ALA A 103 14.09 9.83 -11.87
N LEU A 104 14.76 8.72 -11.49
CA LEU A 104 15.01 8.33 -10.11
C LEU A 104 15.93 9.34 -9.41
N ALA A 105 17.03 9.76 -10.04
CA ALA A 105 17.93 10.77 -9.49
C ALA A 105 17.21 12.12 -9.27
N LEU A 106 16.32 12.49 -10.18
CA LEU A 106 15.48 13.68 -10.01
C LEU A 106 14.49 13.52 -8.86
N ALA A 107 13.86 12.35 -8.72
CA ALA A 107 12.95 12.06 -7.60
C ALA A 107 13.66 12.19 -6.25
N THR A 108 14.87 11.65 -6.12
CA THR A 108 15.71 11.77 -4.92
C THR A 108 16.09 13.23 -4.64
N LYS A 109 16.54 13.97 -5.66
CA LYS A 109 16.91 15.39 -5.55
C LYS A 109 15.75 16.27 -5.07
N LEU A 110 14.53 15.95 -5.47
CA LEU A 110 13.32 16.70 -5.10
C LEU A 110 12.67 16.20 -3.81
N GLY A 111 13.19 15.13 -3.18
CA GLY A 111 12.68 14.58 -1.93
C GLY A 111 11.45 13.68 -2.11
N TYR A 112 11.13 13.22 -3.32
CA TYR A 112 10.10 12.21 -3.57
C TYR A 112 10.59 10.80 -3.29
N ALA A 113 11.88 10.52 -3.48
CA ALA A 113 12.53 9.27 -3.14
C ALA A 113 13.53 9.48 -2.01
N GLU A 114 13.59 8.54 -1.08
CA GLU A 114 14.62 8.49 -0.03
C GLU A 114 15.98 8.04 -0.62
N ALA A 115 17.03 8.07 0.22
CA ALA A 115 18.36 7.63 -0.19
C ALA A 115 18.40 6.15 -0.61
N ASP A 116 17.59 5.30 0.04
CA ASP A 116 17.31 3.94 -0.39
C ASP A 116 15.86 3.85 -0.91
N PRO A 117 15.66 3.93 -2.22
CA PRO A 117 14.32 3.88 -2.82
C PRO A 117 13.79 2.47 -3.07
N THR A 118 14.52 1.43 -2.66
CA THR A 118 14.23 0.01 -3.00
C THR A 118 12.79 -0.37 -2.66
N ALA A 119 12.28 0.02 -1.50
CA ALA A 119 10.91 -0.30 -1.11
C ALA A 119 9.86 0.28 -2.07
N ASP A 120 10.14 1.43 -2.68
CA ASP A 120 9.26 2.06 -3.66
C ASP A 120 9.42 1.39 -5.04
N ILE A 121 10.63 1.40 -5.59
CA ILE A 121 10.88 1.00 -6.98
C ILE A 121 10.70 -0.49 -7.24
N ASP A 122 10.91 -1.34 -6.24
CA ASP A 122 10.63 -2.78 -6.31
C ASP A 122 9.17 -3.13 -5.97
N GLY A 123 8.35 -2.12 -5.60
CA GLY A 123 6.92 -2.29 -5.36
C GLY A 123 6.54 -2.81 -3.97
N LEU A 124 7.49 -2.93 -3.05
CA LEU A 124 7.25 -3.49 -1.71
C LEU A 124 6.30 -2.62 -0.88
N ASP A 125 6.45 -1.29 -0.94
CA ASP A 125 5.54 -0.34 -0.30
C ASP A 125 4.10 -0.49 -0.83
N ALA A 126 3.95 -0.59 -2.15
CA ALA A 126 2.66 -0.82 -2.78
C ALA A 126 2.06 -2.19 -2.38
N GLY A 127 2.89 -3.24 -2.29
CA GLY A 127 2.48 -4.59 -1.88
C GLY A 127 1.88 -4.61 -0.47
N ARG A 128 2.51 -3.92 0.51
CA ARG A 128 1.98 -3.80 1.87
C ARG A 128 0.61 -3.12 1.89
N LYS A 129 0.45 -2.06 1.11
CA LYS A 129 -0.82 -1.34 0.99
C LYS A 129 -1.91 -2.19 0.33
N VAL A 130 -1.56 -2.98 -0.68
CA VAL A 130 -2.49 -3.93 -1.34
C VAL A 130 -2.95 -5.01 -0.37
N ALA A 131 -2.06 -5.59 0.44
CA ALA A 131 -2.44 -6.57 1.47
C ALA A 131 -3.47 -5.99 2.46
N ILE A 132 -3.25 -4.76 2.92
CA ILE A 132 -4.19 -4.05 3.82
C ILE A 132 -5.53 -3.79 3.12
N LEU A 133 -5.50 -3.26 1.90
CA LEU A 133 -6.72 -2.95 1.14
C LEU A 133 -7.53 -4.20 0.83
N ALA A 134 -6.88 -5.29 0.40
CA ALA A 134 -7.52 -6.59 0.14
C ALA A 134 -8.18 -7.13 1.41
N SER A 135 -7.46 -7.09 2.54
CA SER A 135 -7.98 -7.57 3.82
C SER A 135 -9.22 -6.81 4.26
N VAL A 136 -9.20 -5.48 4.12
CA VAL A 136 -10.33 -4.62 4.51
C VAL A 136 -11.50 -4.76 3.54
N ALA A 137 -11.25 -4.70 2.23
CA ALA A 137 -12.31 -4.69 1.22
C ALA A 137 -13.06 -6.02 1.13
N PHE A 138 -12.37 -7.14 1.34
CA PHE A 138 -12.95 -8.48 1.18
C PHE A 138 -13.23 -9.19 2.51
N ASN A 139 -13.00 -8.49 3.63
CA ASN A 139 -13.15 -9.04 4.98
C ASN A 139 -12.45 -10.40 5.14
N SER A 140 -11.22 -10.49 4.65
CA SER A 140 -10.41 -11.70 4.60
C SER A 140 -8.99 -11.41 4.99
N ARG A 141 -8.26 -12.41 5.50
CA ARG A 141 -6.85 -12.22 5.82
C ARG A 141 -6.01 -12.37 4.55
N VAL A 142 -5.42 -11.25 4.10
CA VAL A 142 -4.37 -11.22 3.07
C VAL A 142 -3.13 -10.59 3.73
N VAL A 143 -2.03 -11.32 3.77
CA VAL A 143 -0.76 -10.83 4.33
C VAL A 143 0.18 -10.40 3.19
N PHE A 144 1.25 -9.69 3.54
CA PHE A 144 2.20 -9.19 2.56
C PHE A 144 2.80 -10.29 1.68
N ASP A 145 3.09 -11.46 2.27
CA ASP A 145 3.67 -12.60 1.57
C ASP A 145 2.71 -13.26 0.56
N ASP A 146 1.41 -12.97 0.63
CA ASP A 146 0.42 -13.44 -0.34
C ASP A 146 0.36 -12.57 -1.60
N VAL A 147 1.02 -11.39 -1.61
CA VAL A 147 0.94 -10.44 -2.71
C VAL A 147 2.04 -10.71 -3.73
N TYR A 148 1.66 -10.96 -4.98
CA TYR A 148 2.64 -10.96 -6.07
C TYR A 148 3.12 -9.54 -6.34
N ILE A 149 4.44 -9.34 -6.45
CA ILE A 149 5.02 -8.00 -6.58
C ILE A 149 5.99 -7.96 -7.77
N GLU A 150 5.74 -7.03 -8.67
CA GLU A 150 6.63 -6.62 -9.72
C GLU A 150 6.80 -5.10 -9.68
N GLY A 151 8.03 -4.63 -9.48
CA GLY A 151 8.38 -3.21 -9.45
C GLY A 151 8.59 -2.60 -10.83
N ILE A 152 9.12 -1.37 -10.85
CA ILE A 152 9.30 -0.58 -12.07
C ILE A 152 10.74 -0.59 -12.60
N THR A 153 11.66 -1.27 -11.96
CA THR A 153 13.11 -1.21 -12.27
C THR A 153 13.45 -1.75 -13.66
N LYS A 154 12.58 -2.58 -14.25
CA LYS A 154 12.75 -3.14 -15.60
C LYS A 154 12.08 -2.30 -16.70
N ILE A 155 11.33 -1.26 -16.35
CA ILE A 155 10.64 -0.41 -17.33
C ILE A 155 11.64 0.53 -17.97
N SER A 156 11.74 0.46 -19.29
CA SER A 156 12.61 1.31 -20.10
C SER A 156 11.85 2.48 -20.74
N ALA A 157 12.58 3.51 -21.16
CA ALA A 157 12.02 4.61 -21.96
C ALA A 157 11.40 4.08 -23.29
N LYS A 158 11.89 2.96 -23.81
CA LYS A 158 11.33 2.30 -25.00
C LYS A 158 9.93 1.72 -24.72
N ASP A 159 9.73 1.09 -23.55
CA ASP A 159 8.42 0.55 -23.16
C ASP A 159 7.40 1.67 -22.98
N ILE A 160 7.81 2.77 -22.33
CA ILE A 160 6.99 3.98 -22.16
C ILE A 160 6.54 4.52 -23.52
N ARG A 161 7.46 4.60 -24.50
CA ARG A 161 7.14 5.09 -25.84
C ARG A 161 6.15 4.18 -26.56
N TYR A 162 6.34 2.87 -26.51
CA TYR A 162 5.42 1.91 -27.13
C TYR A 162 4.02 1.96 -26.49
N ALA A 163 3.94 2.05 -25.17
CA ALA A 163 2.67 2.23 -24.51
C ALA A 163 1.95 3.51 -24.98
N LYS A 164 2.68 4.61 -25.11
CA LYS A 164 2.14 5.88 -25.61
C LYS A 164 1.63 5.79 -27.05
N GLU A 165 2.35 5.09 -27.93
CA GLU A 165 1.92 4.83 -29.30
C GLU A 165 0.62 4.01 -29.36
N MET A 166 0.41 3.12 -28.39
CA MET A 166 -0.84 2.35 -28.23
C MET A 166 -1.95 3.12 -27.51
N GLY A 167 -1.75 4.42 -27.17
CA GLY A 167 -2.71 5.21 -26.42
C GLY A 167 -2.81 4.85 -24.94
N CYS A 168 -1.79 4.18 -24.39
CA CYS A 168 -1.72 3.72 -23.00
C CYS A 168 -0.67 4.49 -22.20
N ALA A 169 -0.78 4.41 -20.88
CA ALA A 169 0.24 4.89 -19.94
C ALA A 169 0.66 3.77 -19.00
N ILE A 170 1.97 3.65 -18.74
CA ILE A 170 2.49 2.69 -17.75
C ILE A 170 2.40 3.32 -16.38
N LYS A 171 1.81 2.60 -15.42
CA LYS A 171 1.71 2.97 -14.01
C LYS A 171 1.92 1.73 -13.15
N LEU A 172 2.53 1.91 -11.97
CA LEU A 172 2.57 0.84 -10.97
C LEU A 172 1.21 0.78 -10.28
N LEU A 173 0.47 -0.30 -10.53
CA LEU A 173 -0.86 -0.51 -9.98
C LEU A 173 -0.83 -1.54 -8.85
N GLY A 174 -1.44 -1.18 -7.73
CA GLY A 174 -1.84 -2.16 -6.73
C GLY A 174 -3.25 -2.65 -7.06
N VAL A 175 -3.43 -3.95 -7.13
CA VAL A 175 -4.69 -4.59 -7.51
C VAL A 175 -5.03 -5.69 -6.51
N ALA A 176 -6.29 -5.70 -6.06
CA ALA A 176 -6.87 -6.80 -5.31
C ALA A 176 -8.24 -7.14 -5.91
N ARG A 177 -8.48 -8.43 -6.19
CA ARG A 177 -9.73 -8.93 -6.79
C ARG A 177 -10.30 -10.08 -5.97
N ASN A 178 -11.62 -10.05 -5.77
CA ASN A 178 -12.34 -11.16 -5.20
C ASN A 178 -12.97 -11.97 -6.34
N THR A 179 -12.39 -13.13 -6.64
CA THR A 179 -12.78 -14.00 -7.75
C THR A 179 -13.48 -15.26 -7.24
N LYS A 180 -14.06 -16.03 -8.15
CA LYS A 180 -14.67 -17.33 -7.81
C LYS A 180 -13.66 -18.35 -7.28
N SER A 181 -12.39 -18.19 -7.63
CA SER A 181 -11.28 -19.07 -7.21
C SER A 181 -10.58 -18.61 -5.94
N GLY A 182 -10.89 -17.42 -5.44
CA GLY A 182 -10.27 -16.83 -4.27
C GLY A 182 -9.88 -15.37 -4.48
N ILE A 183 -9.08 -14.83 -3.56
CA ILE A 183 -8.57 -13.47 -3.64
C ILE A 183 -7.27 -13.48 -4.42
N GLU A 184 -7.19 -12.58 -5.41
CA GLU A 184 -5.97 -12.25 -6.14
C GLU A 184 -5.47 -10.92 -5.61
N ALA A 185 -4.19 -10.83 -5.26
CA ALA A 185 -3.55 -9.60 -4.79
C ALA A 185 -2.17 -9.45 -5.45
N TYR A 186 -1.95 -8.32 -6.14
CA TYR A 186 -0.69 -8.10 -6.85
C TYR A 186 -0.38 -6.63 -7.08
N VAL A 187 0.90 -6.38 -7.35
CA VAL A 187 1.46 -5.09 -7.76
C VAL A 187 2.22 -5.32 -9.07
N CYS A 188 1.88 -4.57 -10.09
CA CYS A 188 2.57 -4.65 -11.39
C CYS A 188 2.46 -3.35 -12.18
#